data_d2b4df745cba2599294a503ebcb49cdc
#
_entry.id   d2b4df745cba2599294a503ebcb49cdc
#
_cell.length_a   1.000
_cell.length_b   1.000
_cell.length_c   1.000
_cell.angle_alpha   90.00
_cell.angle_beta   90.00
_cell.angle_gamma   90.00
#
_symmetry.space_group_name_H-M   'P 1'
#
loop_
_entity.id
_entity.type
_entity.pdbx_description
1 polymer ?
#
loop_
_entity_poly.entity_id
_entity_poly.type
_entity_poly.pdbx_seq_one_letter_code
_entity_poly.pdbx_strand_id
1 'polypeptide(L)'
;MKLFASLFLATIGLFTISACNNGTQSSSTSDTTQVKTDSVSPGSTAGFKLGVQMWTFRMFPFTEALNKVDSAGIKNIEAFWGQDLGPGMKGKFGADMSAADREKLKQLLNVKGIHIVAMGVIVPKNKAEWIKAFDLAKEFGLSYITAEPIKTQWDLVDSLAGAYGIPVAIHDHPKPNVYWSPDSVLAAVQGHPHIGSCADIGHWARNGLNPVDCLKKLEGHIIGVHLKDIVKFN
;
A
#
# COMPACT_ATOMS: atom_id res chain seq x y z
N MET A 1 -55.09 -11.16 16.95
CA MET A 1 -55.44 -12.34 17.79
C MET A 1 -54.21 -13.18 18.01
N LYS A 2 -53.83 -13.32 19.28
CA LYS A 2 -52.87 -14.25 19.93
C LYS A 2 -51.38 -14.02 19.73
N LEU A 3 -50.79 -13.40 20.77
CA LEU A 3 -49.44 -13.53 21.30
C LEU A 3 -49.05 -14.98 21.54
N PHE A 4 -47.78 -15.32 21.37
CA PHE A 4 -47.10 -16.26 22.27
C PHE A 4 -45.66 -15.73 22.53
N ALA A 5 -45.44 -15.38 23.78
CA ALA A 5 -44.17 -15.18 24.39
C ALA A 5 -43.64 -16.53 24.89
N SER A 6 -42.37 -16.80 24.74
CA SER A 6 -41.69 -17.86 25.48
C SER A 6 -40.35 -17.37 26.00
N LEU A 7 -40.32 -17.23 27.29
CA LEU A 7 -39.24 -16.95 28.19
C LEU A 7 -38.45 -18.23 28.44
N PHE A 8 -37.12 -18.24 28.28
CA PHE A 8 -36.27 -19.29 28.82
C PHE A 8 -35.16 -18.67 29.71
N LEU A 9 -35.28 -19.02 30.95
CA LEU A 9 -34.39 -18.77 32.06
C LEU A 9 -33.53 -20.01 32.27
N ALA A 10 -32.24 -19.87 32.50
CA ALA A 10 -31.37 -20.81 33.24
C ALA A 10 -29.91 -20.40 33.06
N THR A 11 -29.13 -20.30 33.94
CA THR A 11 -28.71 -20.57 35.30
C THR A 11 -27.20 -20.44 35.36
N ILE A 12 -26.78 -19.68 36.33
CA ILE A 12 -25.40 -19.38 36.70
C ILE A 12 -24.76 -20.65 37.28
N GLY A 13 -23.51 -20.94 36.86
CA GLY A 13 -22.65 -21.93 37.49
C GLY A 13 -21.29 -21.30 37.82
N LEU A 14 -21.12 -20.86 39.07
CA LEU A 14 -19.83 -20.50 39.67
C LEU A 14 -19.07 -21.79 39.97
N PHE A 15 -17.84 -21.89 39.50
CA PHE A 15 -16.81 -22.78 40.08
C PHE A 15 -15.60 -21.98 40.50
N THR A 16 -15.46 -21.87 41.81
CA THR A 16 -14.23 -21.41 42.50
C THR A 16 -13.36 -22.62 42.80
N ILE A 17 -12.12 -22.58 42.34
CA ILE A 17 -11.08 -23.45 42.92
C ILE A 17 -9.96 -22.56 43.45
N SER A 18 -9.84 -22.55 44.77
CA SER A 18 -8.76 -21.99 45.55
C SER A 18 -7.68 -23.05 45.78
N ALA A 19 -6.46 -22.78 45.47
CA ALA A 19 -5.31 -23.55 45.97
C ALA A 19 -4.21 -22.60 46.33
N CYS A 20 -4.02 -22.43 47.65
CA CYS A 20 -2.84 -21.84 48.24
C CYS A 20 -1.66 -22.83 48.16
N ASN A 21 -0.47 -22.37 47.83
CA ASN A 21 0.73 -22.94 48.37
C ASN A 21 1.80 -21.86 48.59
N ASN A 22 2.21 -21.74 49.84
CA ASN A 22 3.29 -20.92 50.38
C ASN A 22 4.64 -21.51 49.99
N GLY A 23 5.56 -20.66 49.57
CA GLY A 23 6.96 -21.00 49.43
C GLY A 23 7.80 -19.74 49.31
N THR A 24 8.31 -19.33 50.49
CA THR A 24 9.27 -18.23 50.67
C THR A 24 10.65 -18.62 50.14
N GLN A 25 11.28 -17.84 49.24
CA GLN A 25 12.74 -17.58 49.30
C GLN A 25 13.16 -16.45 48.36
N SER A 26 13.69 -15.42 48.96
CA SER A 26 14.94 -14.68 48.77
C SER A 26 15.37 -14.20 47.38
N SER A 27 15.25 -12.89 47.24
CA SER A 27 16.08 -11.88 46.53
C SER A 27 17.27 -12.35 45.66
N SER A 28 17.21 -11.99 44.37
CA SER A 28 18.33 -11.32 43.69
C SER A 28 17.76 -10.54 42.48
N THR A 29 17.91 -9.22 42.57
CA THR A 29 17.64 -8.27 41.48
C THR A 29 18.64 -8.49 40.35
N SER A 30 18.16 -8.92 39.20
CA SER A 30 18.80 -8.67 37.92
C SER A 30 17.73 -8.14 36.98
N ASP A 31 17.79 -6.84 36.78
CA ASP A 31 16.98 -6.09 35.82
C ASP A 31 17.37 -6.52 34.40
N THR A 32 16.73 -7.55 33.89
CA THR A 32 16.86 -7.95 32.51
C THR A 32 15.60 -7.48 31.80
N THR A 33 15.69 -6.31 31.20
CA THR A 33 14.68 -5.82 30.27
C THR A 33 14.51 -6.87 29.17
N GLN A 34 13.55 -7.75 29.33
CA GLN A 34 13.14 -8.66 28.26
C GLN A 34 12.50 -7.81 27.18
N VAL A 35 13.25 -7.53 26.12
CA VAL A 35 12.69 -7.13 24.83
C VAL A 35 11.78 -8.28 24.41
N LYS A 36 10.45 -8.07 24.49
CA LYS A 36 9.49 -8.97 23.85
C LYS A 36 9.78 -8.93 22.36
N THR A 37 10.53 -9.89 21.87
CA THR A 37 10.55 -10.20 20.45
C THR A 37 9.21 -10.86 20.15
N ASP A 38 8.26 -10.07 19.61
CA ASP A 38 7.07 -10.64 19.01
C ASP A 38 7.56 -11.59 17.90
N SER A 39 7.43 -12.87 18.14
CA SER A 39 7.76 -13.90 17.16
C SER A 39 6.75 -13.79 16.02
N VAL A 40 7.11 -13.08 14.95
CA VAL A 40 6.33 -13.05 13.71
C VAL A 40 6.36 -14.44 13.11
N SER A 41 5.21 -15.10 13.03
CA SER A 41 5.09 -16.41 12.40
C SER A 41 5.59 -16.35 10.96
N PRO A 42 6.34 -17.35 10.46
CA PRO A 42 6.73 -17.42 9.06
C PRO A 42 5.49 -17.32 8.16
N GLY A 43 5.50 -16.36 7.23
CA GLY A 43 4.36 -16.07 6.34
C GLY A 43 3.41 -14.98 6.82
N SER A 44 3.59 -14.44 8.04
CA SER A 44 2.87 -13.23 8.48
C SER A 44 3.44 -11.99 7.79
N THR A 45 2.56 -11.18 7.17
CA THR A 45 2.96 -9.89 6.60
C THR A 45 3.08 -8.77 7.64
N ALA A 46 2.96 -9.09 8.94
CA ALA A 46 2.99 -8.13 10.05
C ALA A 46 2.07 -6.89 9.81
N GLY A 47 0.91 -7.13 9.20
CA GLY A 47 -0.06 -6.08 8.88
C GLY A 47 0.16 -5.39 7.52
N PHE A 48 1.27 -5.65 6.83
CA PHE A 48 1.48 -5.16 5.47
C PHE A 48 0.65 -5.94 4.45
N LYS A 49 0.12 -5.23 3.45
CA LYS A 49 -0.49 -5.87 2.29
C LYS A 49 0.59 -6.18 1.26
N LEU A 50 0.83 -7.45 1.00
CA LEU A 50 1.72 -7.86 -0.09
C LEU A 50 1.00 -7.68 -1.43
N GLY A 51 1.66 -7.04 -2.38
CA GLY A 51 1.15 -6.81 -3.73
C GLY A 51 2.23 -6.88 -4.79
N VAL A 52 1.81 -6.82 -6.05
CA VAL A 52 2.70 -6.70 -7.20
C VAL A 52 2.49 -5.35 -7.87
N GLN A 53 3.57 -4.61 -8.05
CA GLN A 53 3.58 -3.48 -8.97
C GLN A 53 3.63 -4.02 -10.41
N MET A 54 2.61 -3.68 -11.21
CA MET A 54 2.39 -4.28 -12.54
C MET A 54 3.46 -3.94 -13.58
N TRP A 55 4.35 -2.98 -13.31
CA TRP A 55 5.58 -2.78 -14.09
C TRP A 55 6.42 -4.06 -14.20
N THR A 56 6.36 -4.93 -13.20
CA THR A 56 6.99 -6.27 -13.25
C THR A 56 6.56 -7.04 -14.50
N PHE A 57 5.31 -6.87 -14.91
CA PHE A 57 4.70 -7.51 -16.06
C PHE A 57 4.46 -6.55 -17.24
N ARG A 58 5.20 -5.44 -17.34
CA ARG A 58 5.00 -4.39 -18.36
C ARG A 58 5.08 -4.88 -19.82
N MET A 59 5.72 -6.04 -20.04
CA MET A 59 5.84 -6.66 -21.38
C MET A 59 4.59 -7.47 -21.77
N PHE A 60 3.63 -7.63 -20.86
CA PHE A 60 2.39 -8.35 -21.07
C PHE A 60 1.21 -7.38 -21.01
N PRO A 61 0.13 -7.66 -21.73
CA PRO A 61 -1.13 -6.96 -21.53
C PRO A 61 -1.64 -7.14 -20.09
N PHE A 62 -2.41 -6.17 -19.60
CA PHE A 62 -2.93 -6.14 -18.24
C PHE A 62 -3.69 -7.43 -17.86
N THR A 63 -4.54 -7.92 -18.78
CA THR A 63 -5.30 -9.16 -18.58
C THR A 63 -4.42 -10.39 -18.40
N GLU A 64 -3.34 -10.49 -19.18
CA GLU A 64 -2.37 -11.58 -19.05
C GLU A 64 -1.54 -11.43 -17.76
N ALA A 65 -1.11 -10.22 -17.45
CA ALA A 65 -0.41 -9.92 -16.22
C ALA A 65 -1.26 -10.29 -14.97
N LEU A 66 -2.57 -10.02 -14.99
CA LEU A 66 -3.49 -10.46 -13.92
C LEU A 66 -3.53 -11.99 -13.78
N ASN A 67 -3.45 -12.76 -14.87
CA ASN A 67 -3.38 -14.22 -14.78
C ASN A 67 -2.09 -14.67 -14.08
N LYS A 68 -0.97 -14.01 -14.35
CA LYS A 68 0.32 -14.31 -13.70
C LYS A 68 0.29 -13.97 -12.19
N VAL A 69 -0.30 -12.84 -11.83
CA VAL A 69 -0.50 -12.43 -10.43
C VAL A 69 -1.38 -13.43 -9.68
N ASP A 70 -2.49 -13.82 -10.30
CA ASP A 70 -3.43 -14.81 -9.74
C ASP A 70 -2.77 -16.18 -9.53
N SER A 71 -2.00 -16.64 -10.52
CA SER A 71 -1.22 -17.89 -10.43
C SER A 71 -0.17 -17.87 -9.32
N ALA A 72 0.35 -16.69 -8.97
CA ALA A 72 1.26 -16.50 -7.85
C ALA A 72 0.55 -16.41 -6.48
N GLY A 73 -0.79 -16.48 -6.46
CA GLY A 73 -1.59 -16.38 -5.23
C GLY A 73 -1.66 -14.96 -4.64
N ILE A 74 -1.19 -13.93 -5.35
CA ILE A 74 -1.19 -12.55 -4.88
C ILE A 74 -2.54 -11.91 -5.22
N LYS A 75 -3.10 -11.16 -4.25
CA LYS A 75 -4.43 -10.57 -4.38
C LYS A 75 -4.45 -9.04 -4.40
N ASN A 76 -3.30 -8.38 -4.23
CA ASN A 76 -3.21 -6.93 -4.36
C ASN A 76 -2.24 -6.57 -5.48
N ILE A 77 -2.56 -5.52 -6.22
CA ILE A 77 -1.69 -4.97 -7.25
C ILE A 77 -1.62 -3.45 -7.15
N GLU A 78 -0.47 -2.91 -7.56
CA GLU A 78 -0.36 -1.54 -7.99
C GLU A 78 -0.42 -1.51 -9.52
N ALA A 79 -1.47 -0.92 -10.08
CA ALA A 79 -1.69 -0.90 -11.52
C ALA A 79 -0.65 -0.01 -12.22
N PHE A 80 -0.04 -0.52 -13.30
CA PHE A 80 0.89 0.26 -14.10
C PHE A 80 0.14 1.15 -15.08
N TRP A 81 0.26 2.48 -14.86
CA TRP A 81 -0.34 3.49 -15.73
C TRP A 81 0.24 3.42 -17.13
N GLY A 82 -0.61 3.26 -18.12
CA GLY A 82 -0.20 3.13 -19.52
C GLY A 82 0.05 1.70 -20.00
N GLN A 83 -0.20 0.67 -19.19
CA GLN A 83 -0.15 -0.72 -19.63
C GLN A 83 -1.30 -1.05 -20.57
N ASP A 84 -1.02 -1.73 -21.69
CA ASP A 84 -2.05 -2.19 -22.60
C ASP A 84 -3.06 -3.09 -21.90
N LEU A 85 -4.36 -2.87 -22.11
CA LEU A 85 -5.42 -3.63 -21.44
C LEU A 85 -5.48 -5.08 -21.88
N GLY A 86 -5.23 -5.33 -23.17
CA GLY A 86 -5.21 -6.67 -23.76
C GLY A 86 -6.54 -7.11 -24.39
N PRO A 87 -6.65 -8.38 -24.75
CA PRO A 87 -7.79 -8.90 -25.48
C PRO A 87 -9.14 -8.59 -24.81
N GLY A 88 -10.12 -8.18 -25.63
CA GLY A 88 -11.47 -7.85 -25.17
C GLY A 88 -11.67 -6.43 -24.65
N MET A 89 -10.59 -5.65 -24.48
CA MET A 89 -10.60 -4.24 -24.11
C MET A 89 -9.72 -3.44 -25.08
N LYS A 90 -9.87 -2.11 -25.09
CA LYS A 90 -9.11 -1.24 -26.00
C LYS A 90 -8.28 -0.23 -25.21
N GLY A 91 -7.09 0.07 -25.75
CA GLY A 91 -6.22 1.09 -25.17
C GLY A 91 -5.44 0.63 -23.95
N LYS A 92 -5.16 1.57 -23.06
CA LYS A 92 -4.25 1.39 -21.93
C LYS A 92 -4.95 1.68 -20.62
N PHE A 93 -4.45 1.07 -19.52
CA PHE A 93 -4.89 1.43 -18.17
C PHE A 93 -4.59 2.89 -17.89
N GLY A 94 -5.60 3.65 -17.50
CA GLY A 94 -5.47 5.08 -17.22
C GLY A 94 -6.79 5.83 -17.36
N ALA A 95 -6.73 7.15 -17.27
CA ALA A 95 -7.91 8.02 -17.25
C ALA A 95 -8.75 7.97 -18.55
N ASP A 96 -8.12 7.64 -19.66
CA ASP A 96 -8.79 7.63 -20.97
C ASP A 96 -9.45 6.29 -21.31
N MET A 97 -9.50 5.34 -20.37
CA MET A 97 -10.27 4.10 -20.52
C MET A 97 -11.75 4.42 -20.75
N SER A 98 -12.37 3.69 -21.70
CA SER A 98 -13.82 3.76 -21.87
C SER A 98 -14.56 3.23 -20.65
N ALA A 99 -15.77 3.73 -20.38
CA ALA A 99 -16.62 3.21 -19.29
C ALA A 99 -16.85 1.69 -19.44
N ALA A 100 -17.02 1.19 -20.66
CA ALA A 100 -17.20 -0.24 -20.93
C ALA A 100 -15.95 -1.06 -20.57
N ASP A 101 -14.74 -0.56 -20.85
CA ASP A 101 -13.50 -1.25 -20.50
C ASP A 101 -13.21 -1.19 -18.98
N ARG A 102 -13.56 -0.09 -18.32
CA ARG A 102 -13.49 0.01 -16.84
C ARG A 102 -14.39 -1.04 -16.19
N GLU A 103 -15.61 -1.18 -16.67
CA GLU A 103 -16.54 -2.17 -16.12
C GLU A 103 -16.06 -3.60 -16.37
N LYS A 104 -15.58 -3.93 -17.57
CA LYS A 104 -14.97 -5.24 -17.86
C LYS A 104 -13.77 -5.53 -16.97
N LEU A 105 -12.92 -4.53 -16.73
CA LEU A 105 -11.77 -4.69 -15.85
C LEU A 105 -12.20 -4.94 -14.40
N LYS A 106 -13.20 -4.21 -13.89
CA LYS A 106 -13.76 -4.46 -12.55
C LYS A 106 -14.31 -5.87 -12.41
N GLN A 107 -15.05 -6.35 -13.43
CA GLN A 107 -15.57 -7.73 -13.45
C GLN A 107 -14.43 -8.76 -13.42
N LEU A 108 -13.37 -8.57 -14.22
CA LEU A 108 -12.21 -9.45 -14.25
C LEU A 108 -11.48 -9.48 -12.90
N LEU A 109 -11.27 -8.33 -12.28
CA LEU A 109 -10.66 -8.19 -10.96
C LEU A 109 -11.50 -8.91 -9.89
N ASN A 110 -12.82 -8.70 -9.92
CA ASN A 110 -13.74 -9.34 -8.98
C ASN A 110 -13.73 -10.87 -9.11
N VAL A 111 -13.79 -11.41 -10.32
CA VAL A 111 -13.74 -12.87 -10.58
C VAL A 111 -12.45 -13.48 -10.02
N LYS A 112 -11.34 -12.78 -10.07
CA LYS A 112 -10.04 -13.24 -9.55
C LYS A 112 -9.82 -12.93 -8.06
N GLY A 113 -10.70 -12.13 -7.44
CA GLY A 113 -10.51 -11.61 -6.09
C GLY A 113 -9.22 -10.77 -5.98
N ILE A 114 -8.84 -10.05 -7.05
CA ILE A 114 -7.67 -9.16 -7.07
C ILE A 114 -8.14 -7.72 -6.89
N HIS A 115 -7.42 -6.98 -6.05
CA HIS A 115 -7.70 -5.57 -5.73
C HIS A 115 -6.60 -4.67 -6.26
N ILE A 116 -6.96 -3.59 -6.95
CA ILE A 116 -6.03 -2.51 -7.24
C ILE A 116 -5.92 -1.65 -5.98
N VAL A 117 -4.81 -1.73 -5.26
CA VAL A 117 -4.58 -0.93 -4.04
C VAL A 117 -3.98 0.43 -4.34
N ALA A 118 -3.25 0.54 -5.45
CA ALA A 118 -2.64 1.78 -5.92
C ALA A 118 -2.51 1.77 -7.44
N MET A 119 -2.14 2.88 -8.01
CA MET A 119 -1.75 3.00 -9.41
C MET A 119 -0.59 3.98 -9.57
N GLY A 120 0.29 3.73 -10.52
CA GLY A 120 1.43 4.62 -10.82
C GLY A 120 2.47 3.96 -11.73
N VAL A 121 3.60 4.60 -11.92
CA VAL A 121 3.95 5.95 -11.40
C VAL A 121 3.43 6.98 -12.39
N ILE A 122 2.72 7.99 -11.90
CA ILE A 122 2.16 9.04 -12.75
C ILE A 122 2.86 10.39 -12.54
N VAL A 123 2.88 11.21 -13.58
CA VAL A 123 3.46 12.56 -13.56
C VAL A 123 2.48 13.54 -14.25
N PRO A 124 1.31 13.81 -13.65
CA PRO A 124 0.35 14.74 -14.22
C PRO A 124 0.93 16.15 -14.36
N LYS A 125 0.63 16.80 -15.48
CA LYS A 125 1.23 18.10 -15.83
C LYS A 125 0.44 19.29 -15.32
N ASN A 126 -0.84 19.09 -15.01
CA ASN A 126 -1.77 20.14 -14.62
C ASN A 126 -2.92 19.61 -13.76
N LYS A 127 -3.71 20.55 -13.20
CA LYS A 127 -4.84 20.23 -12.32
C LYS A 127 -5.87 19.28 -12.98
N ALA A 128 -6.15 19.45 -14.26
CA ALA A 128 -7.15 18.62 -14.95
C ALA A 128 -6.70 17.14 -15.04
N GLU A 129 -5.42 16.90 -15.29
CA GLU A 129 -4.86 15.54 -15.31
C GLU A 129 -4.86 14.93 -13.91
N TRP A 130 -4.55 15.71 -12.87
CA TRP A 130 -4.66 15.27 -11.48
C TRP A 130 -6.09 14.86 -11.12
N ILE A 131 -7.08 15.69 -11.46
CA ILE A 131 -8.50 15.38 -11.22
C ILE A 131 -8.88 14.07 -11.89
N LYS A 132 -8.53 13.86 -13.17
CA LYS A 132 -8.78 12.60 -13.89
C LYS A 132 -8.14 11.39 -13.20
N ALA A 133 -6.93 11.55 -12.67
CA ALA A 133 -6.25 10.48 -11.94
C ALA A 133 -6.97 10.15 -10.62
N PHE A 134 -7.37 11.17 -9.85
CA PHE A 134 -8.13 10.99 -8.62
C PHE A 134 -9.53 10.40 -8.86
N ASP A 135 -10.21 10.82 -9.93
CA ASP A 135 -11.50 10.24 -10.31
C ASP A 135 -11.37 8.74 -10.61
N LEU A 136 -10.35 8.35 -11.36
CA LEU A 136 -10.06 6.94 -11.63
C LEU A 136 -9.71 6.18 -10.33
N ALA A 137 -8.87 6.76 -9.48
CA ALA A 137 -8.51 6.16 -8.20
C ALA A 137 -9.74 5.93 -7.31
N LYS A 138 -10.62 6.90 -7.23
CA LYS A 138 -11.89 6.81 -6.50
C LYS A 138 -12.81 5.74 -7.09
N GLU A 139 -12.92 5.68 -8.41
CA GLU A 139 -13.77 4.71 -9.12
C GLU A 139 -13.34 3.26 -8.87
N PHE A 140 -12.03 3.00 -8.79
CA PHE A 140 -11.49 1.67 -8.49
C PHE A 140 -11.24 1.42 -7.00
N GLY A 141 -11.53 2.38 -6.12
CA GLY A 141 -11.37 2.24 -4.67
C GLY A 141 -9.92 2.11 -4.20
N LEU A 142 -9.00 2.84 -4.85
CA LEU A 142 -7.58 2.80 -4.52
C LEU A 142 -7.30 3.37 -3.13
N SER A 143 -6.32 2.81 -2.45
CA SER A 143 -5.85 3.30 -1.15
C SER A 143 -4.92 4.51 -1.28
N TYR A 144 -4.16 4.63 -2.37
CA TYR A 144 -3.26 5.75 -2.67
C TYR A 144 -2.91 5.81 -4.15
N ILE A 145 -2.30 6.92 -4.57
CA ILE A 145 -1.73 7.10 -5.90
C ILE A 145 -0.22 7.22 -5.79
N THR A 146 0.53 6.43 -6.57
CA THR A 146 1.99 6.54 -6.68
C THR A 146 2.34 7.53 -7.79
N ALA A 147 3.09 8.58 -7.46
CA ALA A 147 3.35 9.68 -8.39
C ALA A 147 4.69 10.37 -8.15
N GLU A 148 5.09 11.19 -9.13
CA GLU A 148 6.19 12.16 -9.03
C GLU A 148 5.66 13.57 -9.32
N PRO A 149 5.03 14.23 -8.35
CA PRO A 149 4.46 15.56 -8.55
C PRO A 149 5.53 16.59 -8.94
N ILE A 150 5.23 17.51 -9.83
CA ILE A 150 6.08 18.67 -10.08
C ILE A 150 6.09 19.51 -8.80
N LYS A 151 7.27 20.00 -8.35
CA LYS A 151 7.43 20.71 -7.07
C LYS A 151 6.44 21.86 -6.87
N THR A 152 6.16 22.60 -7.93
CA THR A 152 5.21 23.72 -7.91
C THR A 152 3.73 23.29 -7.78
N GLN A 153 3.47 21.99 -7.73
CA GLN A 153 2.12 21.44 -7.62
C GLN A 153 1.87 20.77 -6.26
N TRP A 154 2.78 20.80 -5.31
CA TRP A 154 2.61 20.11 -4.01
C TRP A 154 1.34 20.56 -3.29
N ASP A 155 1.10 21.87 -3.16
CA ASP A 155 -0.13 22.41 -2.54
C ASP A 155 -1.40 21.94 -3.26
N LEU A 156 -1.38 21.93 -4.59
CA LEU A 156 -2.50 21.45 -5.40
C LEU A 156 -2.76 19.95 -5.16
N VAL A 157 -1.70 19.17 -5.16
CA VAL A 157 -1.77 17.70 -4.99
C VAL A 157 -2.27 17.36 -3.59
N ASP A 158 -1.75 18.01 -2.56
CA ASP A 158 -2.19 17.83 -1.18
C ASP A 158 -3.66 18.18 -1.01
N SER A 159 -4.08 19.32 -1.56
CA SER A 159 -5.49 19.77 -1.52
C SER A 159 -6.42 18.77 -2.21
N LEU A 160 -6.05 18.24 -3.37
CA LEU A 160 -6.84 17.22 -4.06
C LEU A 160 -6.84 15.90 -3.28
N ALA A 161 -5.68 15.45 -2.79
CA ALA A 161 -5.56 14.24 -2.00
C ALA A 161 -6.47 14.28 -0.76
N GLY A 162 -6.51 15.41 -0.05
CA GLY A 162 -7.42 15.63 1.06
C GLY A 162 -8.89 15.63 0.65
N ALA A 163 -9.24 16.29 -0.46
CA ALA A 163 -10.62 16.35 -0.96
C ALA A 163 -11.17 14.99 -1.41
N TYR A 164 -10.31 14.13 -1.99
CA TYR A 164 -10.69 12.79 -2.41
C TYR A 164 -10.55 11.75 -1.29
N GLY A 165 -9.82 12.06 -0.21
CA GLY A 165 -9.46 11.11 0.85
C GLY A 165 -8.50 10.01 0.36
N ILE A 166 -7.70 10.30 -0.67
CA ILE A 166 -6.75 9.38 -1.29
C ILE A 166 -5.37 10.03 -1.26
N PRO A 167 -4.44 9.59 -0.41
CA PRO A 167 -3.11 10.19 -0.33
C PRO A 167 -2.27 9.92 -1.59
N VAL A 168 -1.27 10.77 -1.81
CA VAL A 168 -0.28 10.61 -2.86
C VAL A 168 1.04 10.17 -2.26
N ALA A 169 1.55 9.03 -2.74
CA ALA A 169 2.83 8.48 -2.35
C ALA A 169 3.90 8.84 -3.42
N ILE A 170 4.85 9.67 -3.05
CA ILE A 170 5.95 10.05 -3.94
C ILE A 170 6.88 8.85 -4.12
N HIS A 171 7.07 8.47 -5.38
CA HIS A 171 8.00 7.42 -5.78
C HIS A 171 9.39 8.04 -6.05
N ASP A 172 10.42 7.37 -5.59
CA ASP A 172 11.79 7.74 -5.87
C ASP A 172 12.32 6.99 -7.10
N HIS A 173 13.08 7.69 -7.91
CA HIS A 173 13.86 7.12 -9.02
C HIS A 173 15.33 7.53 -8.92
N PRO A 174 16.26 6.79 -9.56
CA PRO A 174 17.69 7.17 -9.55
C PRO A 174 17.92 8.55 -10.15
N LYS A 175 19.04 9.17 -9.77
CA LYS A 175 19.51 10.41 -10.44
C LYS A 175 19.48 10.24 -11.97
N PRO A 176 19.07 11.29 -12.71
CA PRO A 176 18.89 12.69 -12.29
C PRO A 176 17.47 13.03 -11.79
N ASN A 177 16.65 12.05 -11.35
CA ASN A 177 15.31 12.32 -10.86
C ASN A 177 15.32 13.25 -9.64
N VAL A 178 14.29 14.11 -9.53
CA VAL A 178 14.15 15.07 -8.43
C VAL A 178 14.00 14.37 -7.08
N TYR A 179 13.31 13.23 -7.05
CA TYR A 179 13.02 12.47 -5.84
C TYR A 179 13.99 11.32 -5.56
N TRP A 180 15.27 11.47 -6.03
CA TRP A 180 16.27 10.42 -5.87
C TRP A 180 16.71 10.14 -4.42
N SER A 181 16.43 11.05 -3.49
CA SER A 181 16.81 10.90 -2.08
C SER A 181 15.63 11.12 -1.14
N PRO A 182 15.66 10.55 0.08
CA PRO A 182 14.62 10.76 1.06
C PRO A 182 14.45 12.23 1.45
N ASP A 183 15.51 13.05 1.39
CA ASP A 183 15.42 14.49 1.69
C ASP A 183 14.48 15.23 0.74
N SER A 184 14.48 14.86 -0.54
CA SER A 184 13.61 15.49 -1.52
C SER A 184 12.14 15.10 -1.33
N VAL A 185 11.88 13.91 -0.82
CA VAL A 185 10.53 13.48 -0.43
C VAL A 185 10.09 14.20 0.85
N LEU A 186 10.95 14.30 1.87
CA LEU A 186 10.67 15.04 3.10
C LEU A 186 10.33 16.52 2.83
N ALA A 187 11.03 17.14 1.89
CA ALA A 187 10.73 18.52 1.48
C ALA A 187 9.30 18.66 0.91
N ALA A 188 8.80 17.62 0.22
CA ALA A 188 7.44 17.60 -0.31
C ALA A 188 6.38 17.30 0.75
N VAL A 189 6.73 16.49 1.76
CA VAL A 189 5.82 16.11 2.86
C VAL A 189 5.62 17.27 3.85
N GLN A 190 6.64 18.12 4.00
CA GLN A 190 6.59 19.24 4.93
C GLN A 190 5.46 20.22 4.57
N GLY A 191 4.45 20.31 5.43
CA GLY A 191 3.27 21.15 5.20
C GLY A 191 2.18 20.51 4.32
N HIS A 192 2.36 19.26 3.87
CA HIS A 192 1.44 18.55 2.99
C HIS A 192 1.03 17.20 3.60
N PRO A 193 0.05 17.16 4.51
CA PRO A 193 -0.29 15.97 5.31
C PRO A 193 -0.85 14.79 4.48
N HIS A 194 -1.30 15.03 3.26
CA HIS A 194 -1.82 13.98 2.37
C HIS A 194 -0.78 13.49 1.34
N ILE A 195 0.48 13.94 1.47
CA ILE A 195 1.61 13.47 0.67
C ILE A 195 2.54 12.64 1.55
N GLY A 196 2.96 11.47 1.06
CA GLY A 196 3.93 10.61 1.72
C GLY A 196 4.88 9.95 0.73
N SER A 197 5.52 8.87 1.11
CA SER A 197 6.51 8.15 0.31
C SER A 197 6.00 6.79 -0.15
N CYS A 198 6.23 6.48 -1.43
CA CYS A 198 6.33 5.13 -1.95
C CYS A 198 7.82 4.81 -2.12
N ALA A 199 8.42 4.19 -1.11
CA ALA A 199 9.85 3.98 -1.00
C ALA A 199 10.33 2.82 -1.88
N ASP A 200 11.00 3.10 -3.01
CA ASP A 200 11.67 2.07 -3.82
C ASP A 200 13.11 1.88 -3.34
N ILE A 201 13.28 0.89 -2.47
CA ILE A 201 14.57 0.64 -1.79
C ILE A 201 15.70 0.29 -2.77
N GLY A 202 15.39 -0.30 -3.92
CA GLY A 202 16.38 -0.62 -4.94
C GLY A 202 16.88 0.63 -5.68
N HIS A 203 16.07 1.66 -5.81
CA HIS A 203 16.51 2.92 -6.40
C HIS A 203 17.45 3.68 -5.47
N TRP A 204 17.22 3.68 -4.17
CA TRP A 204 18.19 4.23 -3.21
C TRP A 204 19.52 3.50 -3.25
N ALA A 205 19.47 2.15 -3.23
CA ALA A 205 20.67 1.34 -3.33
C ALA A 205 21.48 1.61 -4.61
N ARG A 206 20.81 1.83 -5.76
CA ARG A 206 21.46 2.25 -7.02
C ARG A 206 22.13 3.61 -6.95
N ASN A 207 21.70 4.48 -6.05
CA ASN A 207 22.31 5.79 -5.80
C ASN A 207 23.39 5.73 -4.70
N GLY A 208 23.75 4.55 -4.20
CA GLY A 208 24.70 4.36 -3.11
C GLY A 208 24.18 4.75 -1.73
N LEU A 209 22.86 4.88 -1.57
CA LEU A 209 22.23 5.15 -0.28
C LEU A 209 21.91 3.83 0.44
N ASN A 210 22.03 3.83 1.78
CA ASN A 210 21.59 2.73 2.60
C ASN A 210 20.04 2.75 2.72
N PRO A 211 19.31 1.73 2.23
CA PRO A 211 17.85 1.73 2.27
C PRO A 211 17.27 1.78 3.68
N VAL A 212 17.94 1.16 4.67
CA VAL A 212 17.47 1.17 6.07
C VAL A 212 17.52 2.57 6.65
N ASP A 213 18.60 3.32 6.38
CA ASP A 213 18.72 4.69 6.86
C ASP A 213 17.72 5.61 6.16
N CYS A 214 17.46 5.38 4.86
CA CYS A 214 16.43 6.10 4.12
C CYS A 214 15.02 5.85 4.69
N LEU A 215 14.68 4.58 5.00
CA LEU A 215 13.40 4.24 5.62
C LEU A 215 13.24 4.87 7.00
N LYS A 216 14.28 4.82 7.85
CA LYS A 216 14.27 5.49 9.15
C LYS A 216 14.04 7.00 9.03
N LYS A 217 14.67 7.62 8.03
CA LYS A 217 14.52 9.05 7.77
C LYS A 217 13.10 9.44 7.35
N LEU A 218 12.38 8.54 6.69
CA LEU A 218 11.00 8.71 6.25
C LEU A 218 9.96 8.11 7.22
N GLU A 219 10.39 7.70 8.42
CA GLU A 219 9.49 7.14 9.44
C GLU A 219 8.29 8.06 9.68
N GLY A 220 7.09 7.48 9.71
CA GLY A 220 5.83 8.22 9.83
C GLY A 220 5.27 8.79 8.51
N HIS A 221 6.04 8.75 7.41
CA HIS A 221 5.63 9.28 6.11
C HIS A 221 5.54 8.21 5.01
N ILE A 222 5.81 6.93 5.33
CA ILE A 222 5.81 5.84 4.36
C ILE A 222 4.37 5.35 4.16
N ILE A 223 3.88 5.43 2.94
CA ILE A 223 2.56 4.93 2.50
C ILE A 223 2.71 3.55 1.85
N GLY A 224 3.74 3.37 1.04
CA GLY A 224 4.05 2.12 0.34
C GLY A 224 5.54 1.88 0.22
N VAL A 225 5.93 0.63 -0.04
CA VAL A 225 7.32 0.25 -0.26
C VAL A 225 7.40 -0.64 -1.50
N HIS A 226 8.30 -0.32 -2.43
CA HIS A 226 8.68 -1.21 -3.51
C HIS A 226 9.95 -1.97 -3.13
N LEU A 227 9.80 -3.29 -2.94
CA LEU A 227 10.92 -4.21 -2.73
C LEU A 227 11.51 -4.58 -4.10
N LYS A 228 12.44 -3.75 -4.55
CA LYS A 228 13.12 -3.95 -5.83
C LYS A 228 14.49 -4.58 -5.60
N ASP A 229 14.71 -5.71 -6.25
CA ASP A 229 16.03 -6.34 -6.29
C ASP A 229 16.97 -5.62 -7.27
N ILE A 230 18.26 -5.64 -6.98
CA ILE A 230 19.30 -5.04 -7.79
C ILE A 230 20.51 -5.99 -7.92
N VAL A 231 21.14 -5.96 -9.11
CA VAL A 231 22.27 -6.84 -9.40
C VAL A 231 23.56 -6.35 -8.72
N LYS A 232 23.69 -5.04 -8.45
CA LYS A 232 24.91 -4.43 -7.90
C LYS A 232 24.59 -3.13 -7.17
N PHE A 233 25.21 -2.96 -5.99
CA PHE A 233 25.34 -1.68 -5.33
C PHE A 233 26.38 -0.82 -6.10
N ASN A 234 26.11 0.46 -6.27
CA ASN A 234 27.07 1.42 -6.81
C ASN A 234 27.91 2.01 -5.68
#